data_626d6db901817b22bbc7f25adf11a57a
#
_entry.id   626d6db901817b22bbc7f25adf11a57a
#
_cell.length_a   1.000
_cell.length_b   1.000
_cell.length_c   1.000
_cell.angle_alpha   90.00
_cell.angle_beta   90.00
_cell.angle_gamma   90.00
#
_symmetry.space_group_name_H-M   'P 1'
#
loop_
_entity.id
_entity.type
_entity.pdbx_description
1 polymer ?
#
loop_
_entity_poly.entity_id
_entity_poly.type
_entity_poly.pdbx_seq_one_letter_code
_entity_poly.pdbx_strand_id
1 'polypeptide(L)'
;MRIGIVSQSYYPRYGGVTEHVHALAHELRRRGHDVAIITSFFRRGEKGFTDGVLRIGWNILVPFNRAFVDFAIGLSLKRRLKRAIRDLDLDVVHVHNPAAPTLPLFAVQVSDRPTVGTFHSTGGRTALQDLFRPMLTRALARLDGRIAVSTTAKAAAELYHPGPYDVIPNGVDVDRFHPLVPPFEQWRDPAHTNILFVGRLDPRKGVQDLIAAMPEVVERTDGRARLLVVGDSYLRPQIMAGVPSSAREHVHFLGHVPSADLPRWYATGDIFCSPATGNESFGIVLVEAMAAGRAVVCSDIPGYRTVVTPGRDAVVFPAGDVPALARALSQLVEAPERRGRLAEAGRRRALEFAWPSIVDRIEQVYREAAGRRAAVVGVPAKGGSGVPGEAGSAA
;
A
#
# COMPACT_ATOMS: atom_id res chain seq x y z
N MET A 1 5.75 8.57 22.00
CA MET A 1 4.74 9.54 21.52
C MET A 1 3.37 8.90 21.48
N ARG A 2 2.33 9.69 21.67
CA ARG A 2 0.94 9.30 21.43
C ARG A 2 0.55 9.76 20.04
N ILE A 3 0.31 8.81 19.13
CA ILE A 3 0.14 9.04 17.70
C ILE A 3 -1.28 8.67 17.29
N GLY A 4 -2.00 9.61 16.67
CA GLY A 4 -3.31 9.36 16.09
C GLY A 4 -3.20 9.18 14.58
N ILE A 5 -3.40 7.96 14.06
CA ILE A 5 -3.44 7.69 12.63
C ILE A 5 -4.88 7.80 12.13
N VAL A 6 -5.16 8.77 11.27
CA VAL A 6 -6.51 8.99 10.73
C VAL A 6 -6.57 8.49 9.29
N SER A 7 -7.39 7.47 9.07
CA SER A 7 -7.62 6.89 7.75
C SER A 7 -9.10 6.66 7.49
N GLN A 8 -9.58 7.02 6.30
CA GLN A 8 -10.93 6.69 5.88
C GLN A 8 -11.06 5.20 5.57
N SER A 9 -10.02 4.61 4.94
CA SER A 9 -9.97 3.19 4.61
C SER A 9 -9.27 2.42 5.72
N TYR A 10 -9.99 1.53 6.39
CA TYR A 10 -9.46 0.60 7.38
C TYR A 10 -10.32 -0.66 7.46
N TYR A 11 -9.87 -1.68 8.21
CA TYR A 11 -10.64 -2.92 8.39
C TYR A 11 -12.08 -2.66 8.88
N PRO A 12 -13.04 -3.42 8.38
CA PRO A 12 -12.95 -4.68 7.63
C PRO A 12 -12.78 -4.54 6.11
N ARG A 13 -12.50 -3.35 5.60
CA ARG A 13 -12.24 -3.15 4.17
C ARG A 13 -10.76 -3.36 3.86
N TYR A 14 -10.46 -4.35 3.04
CA TYR A 14 -9.10 -4.66 2.60
C TYR A 14 -8.65 -3.73 1.46
N GLY A 15 -7.36 -3.37 1.45
CA GLY A 15 -6.75 -2.54 0.41
C GLY A 15 -5.36 -2.06 0.80
N GLY A 16 -4.56 -1.59 -0.16
CA GLY A 16 -3.17 -1.19 0.09
C GLY A 16 -3.00 -0.12 1.18
N VAL A 17 -3.92 0.85 1.27
CA VAL A 17 -3.88 1.87 2.35
C VAL A 17 -4.22 1.26 3.70
N THR A 18 -5.19 0.34 3.76
CA THR A 18 -5.55 -0.38 5.00
C THR A 18 -4.38 -1.18 5.54
N GLU A 19 -3.73 -1.98 4.68
CA GLU A 19 -2.55 -2.77 5.05
C GLU A 19 -1.40 -1.86 5.50
N HIS A 20 -1.15 -0.77 4.76
CA HIS A 20 -0.12 0.21 5.14
C HIS A 20 -0.39 0.83 6.52
N VAL A 21 -1.61 1.31 6.78
CA VAL A 21 -1.99 1.91 8.07
C VAL A 21 -1.87 0.91 9.21
N HIS A 22 -2.31 -0.33 8.98
CA HIS A 22 -2.22 -1.40 9.98
C HIS A 22 -0.77 -1.75 10.32
N ALA A 23 0.06 -1.97 9.30
CA ALA A 23 1.46 -2.31 9.48
C ALA A 23 2.27 -1.15 10.11
N LEU A 24 2.01 0.09 9.69
CA LEU A 24 2.61 1.29 10.30
C LEU A 24 2.25 1.39 11.79
N ALA A 25 0.97 1.22 12.14
CA ALA A 25 0.54 1.25 13.53
C ALA A 25 1.17 0.12 14.37
N HIS A 26 1.29 -1.07 13.79
CA HIS A 26 1.94 -2.21 14.43
C HIS A 26 3.42 -1.91 14.71
N GLU A 27 4.16 -1.43 13.72
CA GLU A 27 5.60 -1.14 13.86
C GLU A 27 5.85 0.03 14.84
N LEU A 28 5.03 1.07 14.81
CA LEU A 28 5.13 2.16 15.78
C LEU A 28 4.86 1.68 17.23
N ARG A 29 3.87 0.80 17.43
CA ARG A 29 3.61 0.20 18.74
C ARG A 29 4.78 -0.67 19.20
N ARG A 30 5.36 -1.47 18.30
CA ARG A 30 6.55 -2.29 18.58
C ARG A 30 7.74 -1.43 19.04
N ARG A 31 7.82 -0.16 18.62
CA ARG A 31 8.82 0.82 19.03
C ARG A 31 8.45 1.59 20.32
N GLY A 32 7.37 1.20 21.00
CA GLY A 32 6.95 1.80 22.26
C GLY A 32 6.13 3.09 22.12
N HIS A 33 5.58 3.38 20.93
CA HIS A 33 4.61 4.46 20.79
C HIS A 33 3.20 3.99 21.19
N ASP A 34 2.41 4.88 21.77
CA ASP A 34 0.97 4.69 21.96
C ASP A 34 0.25 5.14 20.68
N VAL A 35 -0.41 4.21 19.98
CA VAL A 35 -0.99 4.47 18.67
C VAL A 35 -2.47 4.17 18.64
N ALA A 36 -3.27 5.20 18.35
CA ALA A 36 -4.70 5.08 18.09
C ALA A 36 -4.98 5.26 16.59
N ILE A 37 -5.76 4.34 16.01
CA ILE A 37 -6.25 4.45 14.64
C ILE A 37 -7.66 5.06 14.69
N ILE A 38 -7.88 6.15 13.96
CA ILE A 38 -9.17 6.83 13.88
C ILE A 38 -9.76 6.62 12.49
N THR A 39 -10.91 5.96 12.41
CA THR A 39 -11.59 5.61 11.16
C THR A 39 -13.12 5.74 11.29
N SER A 40 -13.88 5.31 10.29
CA SER A 40 -15.35 5.29 10.33
C SER A 40 -15.93 3.90 10.61
N PHE A 41 -17.22 3.84 10.96
CA PHE A 41 -17.95 2.58 11.05
C PHE A 41 -18.28 2.05 9.65
N PHE A 42 -18.05 0.76 9.41
CA PHE A 42 -18.37 0.08 8.15
C PHE A 42 -19.59 -0.82 8.29
N ARG A 43 -19.85 -1.37 9.47
CA ARG A 43 -20.96 -2.30 9.77
C ARG A 43 -21.71 -1.88 11.02
N ARG A 44 -23.01 -2.22 11.07
CA ARG A 44 -23.79 -2.09 12.31
C ARG A 44 -23.26 -3.06 13.36
N GLY A 45 -23.20 -2.63 14.62
CA GLY A 45 -22.70 -3.43 15.73
C GLY A 45 -21.19 -3.35 16.00
N GLU A 46 -20.41 -2.64 15.17
CA GLU A 46 -19.00 -2.36 15.49
C GLU A 46 -18.91 -1.47 16.75
N LYS A 47 -17.95 -1.81 17.64
CA LYS A 47 -17.69 -0.99 18.85
C LYS A 47 -17.02 0.32 18.45
N GLY A 48 -17.31 1.38 19.16
CA GLY A 48 -16.76 2.73 18.91
C GLY A 48 -15.25 2.80 19.15
N PHE A 49 -14.76 2.08 20.16
CA PHE A 49 -13.33 1.93 20.45
C PHE A 49 -13.01 0.48 20.80
N THR A 50 -12.07 -0.12 20.12
CA THR A 50 -11.61 -1.51 20.34
C THR A 50 -10.18 -1.66 19.82
N ASP A 51 -9.29 -2.26 20.62
CA ASP A 51 -7.90 -2.59 20.21
C ASP A 51 -7.11 -1.41 19.61
N GLY A 52 -7.29 -0.21 20.21
CA GLY A 52 -6.65 1.00 19.70
C GLY A 52 -7.25 1.55 18.41
N VAL A 53 -8.47 1.12 18.03
CA VAL A 53 -9.22 1.65 16.87
C VAL A 53 -10.44 2.42 17.35
N LEU A 54 -10.48 3.72 17.09
CA LEU A 54 -11.60 4.61 17.36
C LEU A 54 -12.42 4.85 16.09
N ARG A 55 -13.72 4.60 16.15
CA ARG A 55 -14.62 4.77 14.99
C ARG A 55 -15.52 6.00 15.16
N ILE A 56 -15.51 6.87 14.13
CA ILE A 56 -16.24 8.14 14.12
C ILE A 56 -16.99 8.31 12.80
N GLY A 57 -18.32 8.37 12.85
CA GLY A 57 -19.16 8.49 11.64
C GLY A 57 -19.31 7.18 10.89
N TRP A 58 -20.24 7.16 9.94
CA TRP A 58 -20.54 5.99 9.13
C TRP A 58 -19.87 6.10 7.78
N ASN A 59 -19.33 4.99 7.31
CA ASN A 59 -18.76 4.91 5.97
C ASN A 59 -19.86 4.65 4.94
N ILE A 60 -19.84 5.43 3.86
CA ILE A 60 -20.64 5.18 2.67
C ILE A 60 -19.71 5.02 1.46
N LEU A 61 -20.08 4.09 0.59
CA LEU A 61 -19.41 3.87 -0.68
C LEU A 61 -20.08 4.67 -1.78
N VAL A 62 -19.35 5.55 -2.41
CA VAL A 62 -19.84 6.33 -3.55
C VAL A 62 -19.09 5.90 -4.80
N PRO A 63 -19.78 5.49 -5.88
CA PRO A 63 -19.12 5.20 -7.14
C PRO A 63 -18.54 6.49 -7.74
N PHE A 64 -17.24 6.46 -8.06
CA PHE A 64 -16.54 7.60 -8.64
C PHE A 64 -15.42 7.12 -9.56
N ASN A 65 -15.39 7.58 -10.83
CA ASN A 65 -14.36 7.25 -11.82
C ASN A 65 -14.05 5.74 -11.93
N ARG A 66 -15.09 4.91 -12.08
CA ARG A 66 -14.99 3.43 -12.17
C ARG A 66 -14.36 2.77 -10.91
N ALA A 67 -14.33 3.47 -9.79
CA ALA A 67 -13.91 2.96 -8.48
C ALA A 67 -14.95 3.35 -7.42
N PHE A 68 -14.89 2.72 -6.25
CA PHE A 68 -15.67 3.13 -5.09
C PHE A 68 -14.79 3.93 -4.14
N VAL A 69 -15.25 5.12 -3.76
CA VAL A 69 -14.59 5.99 -2.80
C VAL A 69 -15.35 5.96 -1.49
N ASP A 70 -14.62 5.86 -0.40
CA ASP A 70 -15.17 5.87 0.96
C ASP A 70 -15.37 7.30 1.45
N PHE A 71 -16.57 7.61 1.93
CA PHE A 71 -16.88 8.87 2.59
C PHE A 71 -17.40 8.63 4.00
N ALA A 72 -16.98 9.46 4.96
CA ALA A 72 -17.57 9.46 6.29
C ALA A 72 -18.74 10.44 6.35
N ILE A 73 -19.89 9.95 6.79
CA ILE A 73 -21.06 10.78 7.10
C ILE A 73 -21.41 10.71 8.58
N GLY A 74 -21.98 11.77 9.09
CA GLY A 74 -22.46 11.82 10.48
C GLY A 74 -22.58 13.24 11.01
N LEU A 75 -23.44 13.40 11.99
CA LEU A 75 -23.61 14.68 12.66
C LEU A 75 -22.35 15.04 13.45
N SER A 76 -21.93 16.30 13.34
CA SER A 76 -20.83 16.88 14.13
C SER A 76 -19.48 16.16 14.02
N LEU A 77 -19.16 15.51 12.85
CA LEU A 77 -17.90 14.78 12.64
C LEU A 77 -16.66 15.58 13.07
N LYS A 78 -16.57 16.85 12.68
CA LYS A 78 -15.46 17.73 13.07
C LYS A 78 -15.35 17.92 14.58
N ARG A 79 -16.48 18.10 15.29
CA ARG A 79 -16.48 18.24 16.76
C ARG A 79 -16.05 16.93 17.44
N ARG A 80 -16.51 15.78 16.93
CA ARG A 80 -16.15 14.46 17.45
C ARG A 80 -14.65 14.17 17.21
N LEU A 81 -14.12 14.47 16.04
CA LEU A 81 -12.68 14.36 15.73
C LEU A 81 -11.85 15.27 16.64
N LYS A 82 -12.24 16.55 16.79
CA LYS A 82 -11.53 17.48 17.68
C LYS A 82 -11.53 17.00 19.14
N ARG A 83 -12.67 16.45 19.62
CA ARG A 83 -12.75 15.84 20.94
C ARG A 83 -11.82 14.62 21.04
N ALA A 84 -11.86 13.70 20.08
CA ALA A 84 -11.02 12.51 20.06
C ALA A 84 -9.53 12.85 20.10
N ILE A 85 -9.07 13.83 19.30
CA ILE A 85 -7.67 14.28 19.30
C ILE A 85 -7.24 14.80 20.68
N ARG A 86 -8.13 15.50 21.38
CA ARG A 86 -7.86 16.01 22.74
C ARG A 86 -7.93 14.92 23.80
N ASP A 87 -8.98 14.10 23.79
CA ASP A 87 -9.22 13.08 24.82
C ASP A 87 -8.17 11.96 24.77
N LEU A 88 -7.61 11.67 23.58
CA LEU A 88 -6.46 10.78 23.40
C LEU A 88 -5.13 11.48 23.70
N ASP A 89 -5.14 12.77 23.97
CA ASP A 89 -3.96 13.61 24.27
C ASP A 89 -2.80 13.37 23.30
N LEU A 90 -3.10 13.39 21.98
CA LEU A 90 -2.16 13.05 20.94
C LEU A 90 -1.00 14.05 20.84
N ASP A 91 0.22 13.54 20.64
CA ASP A 91 1.41 14.34 20.35
C ASP A 91 1.49 14.67 18.85
N VAL A 92 1.03 13.76 17.97
CA VAL A 92 1.03 13.90 16.51
C VAL A 92 -0.25 13.30 15.92
N VAL A 93 -0.79 13.96 14.90
CA VAL A 93 -1.88 13.44 14.07
C VAL A 93 -1.35 13.11 12.68
N HIS A 94 -1.41 11.84 12.29
CA HIS A 94 -0.98 11.40 10.96
C HIS A 94 -2.20 11.03 10.11
N VAL A 95 -2.45 11.76 9.04
CA VAL A 95 -3.60 11.57 8.16
C VAL A 95 -3.21 10.90 6.86
N HIS A 96 -4.01 9.94 6.37
CA HIS A 96 -3.77 9.25 5.10
C HIS A 96 -4.78 9.67 4.04
N ASN A 97 -4.29 10.06 2.86
CA ASN A 97 -5.07 10.60 1.73
C ASN A 97 -5.97 11.79 2.10
N PRO A 98 -5.42 12.90 2.62
CA PRO A 98 -6.21 14.04 3.07
C PRO A 98 -6.79 14.91 1.93
N ALA A 99 -6.56 14.55 0.67
CA ALA A 99 -7.00 15.33 -0.51
C ALA A 99 -8.45 15.07 -0.95
N ALA A 100 -9.28 14.46 -0.10
CA ALA A 100 -10.70 14.24 -0.34
C ALA A 100 -11.51 14.67 0.88
N PRO A 101 -12.81 15.05 0.74
CA PRO A 101 -13.66 15.48 1.86
C PRO A 101 -14.09 14.30 2.75
N THR A 102 -13.14 13.72 3.44
CA THR A 102 -13.23 12.52 4.27
C THR A 102 -12.68 12.79 5.67
N LEU A 103 -12.71 11.80 6.56
CA LEU A 103 -12.17 11.95 7.93
C LEU A 103 -10.75 12.54 7.97
N PRO A 104 -9.79 12.11 7.14
CA PRO A 104 -8.45 12.69 7.10
C PRO A 104 -8.44 14.20 6.86
N LEU A 105 -9.19 14.71 5.89
CA LEU A 105 -9.29 16.14 5.63
C LEU A 105 -9.93 16.90 6.81
N PHE A 106 -10.98 16.32 7.40
CA PHE A 106 -11.61 16.94 8.58
C PHE A 106 -10.66 16.97 9.77
N ALA A 107 -9.82 15.93 9.97
CA ALA A 107 -8.79 15.92 11.00
C ALA A 107 -7.78 17.06 10.79
N VAL A 108 -7.28 17.25 9.54
CA VAL A 108 -6.41 18.39 9.22
C VAL A 108 -7.04 19.73 9.57
N GLN A 109 -8.36 19.89 9.29
CA GLN A 109 -9.06 21.14 9.55
C GLN A 109 -9.24 21.46 11.05
N VAL A 110 -9.34 20.45 11.91
CA VAL A 110 -9.67 20.63 13.33
C VAL A 110 -8.52 20.35 14.29
N SER A 111 -7.41 19.76 13.80
CA SER A 111 -6.26 19.46 14.63
C SER A 111 -5.57 20.74 15.09
N ASP A 112 -5.25 20.79 16.38
CA ASP A 112 -4.36 21.74 17.03
C ASP A 112 -2.98 21.14 17.33
N ARG A 113 -2.78 19.87 16.98
CA ARG A 113 -1.53 19.11 17.14
C ARG A 113 -0.71 19.13 15.85
N PRO A 114 0.62 18.89 15.93
CA PRO A 114 1.45 18.63 14.75
C PRO A 114 0.76 17.62 13.83
N THR A 115 0.57 17.97 12.56
CA THR A 115 -0.23 17.16 11.64
C THR A 115 0.57 16.82 10.40
N VAL A 116 0.76 15.52 10.17
CA VAL A 116 1.47 14.97 9.01
C VAL A 116 0.48 14.31 8.06
N GLY A 117 0.62 14.56 6.76
CA GLY A 117 -0.23 13.95 5.74
C GLY A 117 0.53 13.03 4.80
N THR A 118 0.09 11.77 4.66
CA THR A 118 0.61 10.83 3.65
C THR A 118 -0.34 10.70 2.47
N PHE A 119 0.21 10.87 1.27
CA PHE A 119 -0.50 10.82 -0.01
C PHE A 119 -0.18 9.51 -0.73
N HIS A 120 -1.22 8.71 -1.01
CA HIS A 120 -1.10 7.38 -1.64
C HIS A 120 -1.62 7.35 -3.08
N SER A 121 -2.33 8.39 -3.53
CA SER A 121 -3.04 8.37 -4.81
C SER A 121 -2.19 8.94 -5.95
N THR A 122 -2.40 8.40 -7.16
CA THR A 122 -1.81 8.87 -8.42
C THR A 122 -2.83 9.56 -9.32
N GLY A 123 -4.01 9.92 -8.79
CA GLY A 123 -5.07 10.51 -9.57
C GLY A 123 -4.63 11.79 -10.29
N GLY A 124 -4.95 11.90 -11.58
CA GLY A 124 -4.83 13.13 -12.34
C GLY A 124 -5.86 14.18 -11.91
N ARG A 125 -5.85 15.33 -12.58
CA ARG A 125 -6.85 16.39 -12.34
C ARG A 125 -8.26 15.89 -12.63
N THR A 126 -9.18 16.20 -11.72
CA THR A 126 -10.60 15.95 -11.89
C THR A 126 -11.39 17.25 -11.73
N ALA A 127 -12.45 17.44 -12.50
CA ALA A 127 -13.29 18.64 -12.41
C ALA A 127 -13.82 18.88 -10.99
N LEU A 128 -14.13 17.81 -10.26
CA LEU A 128 -14.57 17.92 -8.86
C LEU A 128 -13.47 18.43 -7.92
N GLN A 129 -12.25 17.94 -8.07
CA GLN A 129 -11.13 18.43 -7.28
C GLN A 129 -10.76 19.86 -7.65
N ASP A 130 -10.84 20.24 -8.94
CA ASP A 130 -10.63 21.62 -9.37
C ASP A 130 -11.68 22.57 -8.77
N LEU A 131 -12.93 22.16 -8.70
CA LEU A 131 -14.00 22.94 -8.04
C LEU A 131 -13.70 23.17 -6.54
N PHE A 132 -13.22 22.15 -5.83
CA PHE A 132 -12.90 22.26 -4.41
C PHE A 132 -11.46 22.71 -4.11
N ARG A 133 -10.66 22.99 -5.15
CA ARG A 133 -9.24 23.34 -5.02
C ARG A 133 -8.96 24.44 -3.98
N PRO A 134 -9.65 25.59 -3.93
CA PRO A 134 -9.36 26.64 -2.94
C PRO A 134 -9.54 26.14 -1.50
N MET A 135 -10.58 25.36 -1.27
CA MET A 135 -10.85 24.75 0.04
C MET A 135 -9.77 23.71 0.42
N LEU A 136 -9.40 22.84 -0.51
CA LEU A 136 -8.38 21.81 -0.31
C LEU A 136 -7.02 22.45 -0.06
N THR A 137 -6.60 23.41 -0.87
CA THR A 137 -5.33 24.12 -0.71
C THR A 137 -5.23 24.79 0.66
N ARG A 138 -6.30 25.50 1.09
CA ARG A 138 -6.34 26.14 2.41
C ARG A 138 -6.28 25.14 3.56
N ALA A 139 -6.98 24.00 3.42
CA ALA A 139 -6.96 22.96 4.45
C ALA A 139 -5.59 22.28 4.52
N LEU A 140 -5.03 21.86 3.39
CA LEU A 140 -3.76 21.14 3.30
C LEU A 140 -2.55 22.02 3.65
N ALA A 141 -2.68 23.35 3.55
CA ALA A 141 -1.67 24.30 4.04
C ALA A 141 -1.43 24.23 5.56
N ARG A 142 -2.35 23.59 6.31
CA ARG A 142 -2.23 23.37 7.76
C ARG A 142 -1.37 22.14 8.11
N LEU A 143 -0.95 21.34 7.12
CA LEU A 143 -0.05 20.23 7.36
C LEU A 143 1.35 20.73 7.74
N ASP A 144 1.84 20.24 8.87
CA ASP A 144 3.20 20.54 9.35
C ASP A 144 4.25 19.61 8.70
N GLY A 145 3.84 18.47 8.16
CA GLY A 145 4.67 17.53 7.39
C GLY A 145 3.87 16.88 6.26
N ARG A 146 4.56 16.56 5.15
CA ARG A 146 3.93 15.95 3.97
C ARG A 146 4.77 14.81 3.46
N ILE A 147 4.17 13.64 3.36
CA ILE A 147 4.79 12.42 2.85
C ILE A 147 4.06 12.00 1.57
N ALA A 148 4.81 11.63 0.54
CA ALA A 148 4.28 10.97 -0.64
C ALA A 148 4.91 9.57 -0.75
N VAL A 149 4.10 8.55 -1.02
CA VAL A 149 4.60 7.16 -1.07
C VAL A 149 5.44 6.85 -2.31
N SER A 150 5.50 7.78 -3.26
CA SER A 150 6.31 7.68 -4.48
C SER A 150 6.44 9.05 -5.14
N THR A 151 7.36 9.17 -6.10
CA THR A 151 7.45 10.36 -6.96
C THR A 151 6.17 10.59 -7.76
N THR A 152 5.48 9.53 -8.16
CA THR A 152 4.19 9.59 -8.86
C THR A 152 3.08 10.13 -7.96
N ALA A 153 3.02 9.66 -6.70
CA ALA A 153 2.07 10.18 -5.71
C ALA A 153 2.39 11.64 -5.34
N LYS A 154 3.67 12.02 -5.24
CA LYS A 154 4.11 13.40 -5.05
C LYS A 154 3.62 14.29 -6.19
N ALA A 155 3.89 13.94 -7.44
CA ALA A 155 3.45 14.71 -8.61
C ALA A 155 1.92 14.91 -8.63
N ALA A 156 1.15 13.87 -8.29
CA ALA A 156 -0.31 13.98 -8.19
C ALA A 156 -0.77 14.92 -7.06
N ALA A 157 -0.11 14.88 -5.90
CA ALA A 157 -0.43 15.76 -4.77
C ALA A 157 -0.07 17.22 -5.06
N GLU A 158 1.06 17.47 -5.72
CA GLU A 158 1.55 18.82 -6.08
C GLU A 158 0.60 19.55 -7.04
N LEU A 159 -0.23 18.85 -7.84
CA LEU A 159 -1.25 19.48 -8.68
C LEU A 159 -2.25 20.35 -7.89
N TYR A 160 -2.54 19.98 -6.65
CA TYR A 160 -3.51 20.66 -5.80
C TYR A 160 -2.89 21.33 -4.59
N HIS A 161 -1.70 20.91 -4.22
CA HIS A 161 -1.02 21.42 -3.03
C HIS A 161 0.50 21.42 -3.26
N PRO A 162 1.03 22.42 -3.99
CA PRO A 162 2.46 22.55 -4.25
C PRO A 162 3.26 22.77 -2.95
N GLY A 163 4.51 22.33 -2.93
CA GLY A 163 5.43 22.52 -1.82
C GLY A 163 6.31 21.30 -1.54
N PRO A 164 7.08 21.31 -0.47
CA PRO A 164 7.99 20.22 -0.13
C PRO A 164 7.22 18.96 0.31
N TYR A 165 7.71 17.80 -0.15
CA TYR A 165 7.24 16.46 0.23
C TYR A 165 8.43 15.55 0.48
N ASP A 166 8.40 14.83 1.58
CA ASP A 166 9.28 13.70 1.82
C ASP A 166 8.75 12.50 1.02
N VAL A 167 9.56 11.96 0.11
CA VAL A 167 9.18 10.75 -0.62
C VAL A 167 9.59 9.54 0.22
N ILE A 168 8.64 8.96 0.95
CA ILE A 168 8.84 7.81 1.82
C ILE A 168 7.97 6.66 1.29
N PRO A 169 8.57 5.56 0.76
CA PRO A 169 7.83 4.48 0.16
C PRO A 169 6.98 3.70 1.18
N ASN A 170 6.06 2.88 0.67
CA ASN A 170 5.35 1.93 1.53
C ASN A 170 6.33 0.87 2.05
N GLY A 171 6.15 0.48 3.30
CA GLY A 171 6.90 -0.59 3.91
C GLY A 171 6.38 -1.98 3.55
N VAL A 172 7.24 -2.98 3.68
CA VAL A 172 6.91 -4.40 3.60
C VAL A 172 7.42 -5.12 4.86
N ASP A 173 6.64 -6.08 5.31
CA ASP A 173 7.04 -6.99 6.39
C ASP A 173 7.90 -8.12 5.80
N VAL A 174 9.21 -7.96 5.88
CA VAL A 174 10.20 -8.88 5.31
C VAL A 174 10.35 -10.17 6.10
N ASP A 175 9.83 -10.23 7.33
CA ASP A 175 9.80 -11.42 8.16
C ASP A 175 8.55 -12.25 7.88
N ARG A 176 7.46 -11.59 7.50
CA ARG A 176 6.23 -12.22 7.05
C ARG A 176 6.33 -12.74 5.60
N PHE A 177 6.86 -11.91 4.69
CA PHE A 177 7.10 -12.28 3.29
C PHE A 177 8.58 -12.65 3.12
N HIS A 178 8.86 -13.95 3.05
CA HIS A 178 10.22 -14.44 3.18
C HIS A 178 10.40 -15.76 2.39
N PRO A 179 11.57 -15.99 1.81
CA PRO A 179 11.79 -17.14 0.95
C PRO A 179 11.60 -18.52 1.61
N LEU A 180 11.73 -18.58 2.96
CA LEU A 180 11.57 -19.82 3.72
C LEU A 180 10.12 -20.09 4.19
N VAL A 181 9.15 -19.24 3.83
CA VAL A 181 7.73 -19.53 4.08
C VAL A 181 7.34 -20.79 3.31
N PRO A 182 6.73 -21.80 3.97
CA PRO A 182 6.35 -23.03 3.27
C PRO A 182 5.24 -22.75 2.27
N PRO A 183 5.38 -23.20 1.00
CA PRO A 183 4.34 -23.07 -0.02
C PRO A 183 3.14 -23.98 0.27
N PHE A 184 2.11 -23.90 -0.54
CA PHE A 184 1.04 -24.88 -0.56
C PHE A 184 1.49 -26.10 -1.39
N GLU A 185 1.70 -27.25 -0.74
CA GLU A 185 2.29 -28.46 -1.34
C GLU A 185 1.48 -29.01 -2.51
N GLN A 186 0.14 -28.90 -2.51
CA GLN A 186 -0.69 -29.33 -3.64
C GLN A 186 -0.43 -28.59 -4.95
N TRP A 187 0.29 -27.45 -4.91
CA TRP A 187 0.69 -26.67 -6.08
C TRP A 187 2.18 -26.85 -6.42
N ARG A 188 2.92 -27.58 -5.60
CA ARG A 188 4.33 -27.92 -5.87
C ARG A 188 4.40 -29.12 -6.79
N ASP A 189 4.70 -28.85 -8.04
CA ASP A 189 4.91 -29.85 -9.06
C ASP A 189 6.13 -29.46 -9.88
N PRO A 190 7.21 -30.26 -9.86
CA PRO A 190 8.44 -29.96 -10.61
C PRO A 190 8.22 -29.83 -12.13
N ALA A 191 7.16 -30.44 -12.66
CA ALA A 191 6.80 -30.33 -14.08
C ALA A 191 6.21 -28.96 -14.45
N HIS A 192 5.78 -28.18 -13.44
CA HIS A 192 5.11 -26.90 -13.68
C HIS A 192 5.81 -25.72 -13.04
N THR A 193 5.72 -24.57 -13.70
CA THR A 193 6.11 -23.25 -13.17
C THR A 193 4.86 -22.45 -12.85
N ASN A 194 4.70 -22.04 -11.60
CA ASN A 194 3.55 -21.29 -11.14
C ASN A 194 3.75 -19.79 -11.37
N ILE A 195 2.94 -19.19 -12.23
CA ILE A 195 2.81 -17.75 -12.39
C ILE A 195 1.72 -17.29 -11.40
N LEU A 196 2.06 -16.40 -10.49
CA LEU A 196 1.16 -15.89 -9.46
C LEU A 196 0.72 -14.47 -9.78
N PHE A 197 -0.57 -14.23 -9.73
CA PHE A 197 -1.18 -12.90 -9.68
C PHE A 197 -1.84 -12.71 -8.31
N VAL A 198 -1.61 -11.56 -7.66
CA VAL A 198 -2.28 -11.17 -6.42
C VAL A 198 -2.87 -9.78 -6.57
N GLY A 199 -4.19 -9.66 -6.39
CA GLY A 199 -4.84 -8.36 -6.45
C GLY A 199 -6.35 -8.45 -6.69
N ARG A 200 -7.04 -7.31 -6.56
CA ARG A 200 -8.44 -7.24 -6.94
C ARG A 200 -8.58 -7.49 -8.45
N LEU A 201 -9.61 -8.22 -8.84
CA LEU A 201 -9.90 -8.49 -10.25
C LEU A 201 -10.62 -7.28 -10.86
N ASP A 202 -9.96 -6.12 -10.86
CA ASP A 202 -10.46 -4.93 -11.55
C ASP A 202 -9.65 -4.69 -12.85
N PRO A 203 -10.24 -4.04 -13.88
CA PRO A 203 -9.60 -3.88 -15.18
C PRO A 203 -8.22 -3.21 -15.14
N ARG A 204 -7.99 -2.30 -14.17
CA ARG A 204 -6.72 -1.59 -14.03
C ARG A 204 -5.57 -2.49 -13.58
N LYS A 205 -5.90 -3.63 -12.95
CA LYS A 205 -4.90 -4.61 -12.50
C LYS A 205 -4.43 -5.52 -13.62
N GLY A 206 -5.07 -5.48 -14.79
CA GLY A 206 -4.63 -6.13 -16.01
C GLY A 206 -4.70 -7.66 -15.99
N VAL A 207 -5.48 -8.26 -15.08
CA VAL A 207 -5.60 -9.74 -15.04
C VAL A 207 -6.15 -10.31 -16.34
N GLN A 208 -6.97 -9.54 -17.08
CA GLN A 208 -7.47 -9.94 -18.40
C GLN A 208 -6.32 -10.04 -19.42
N ASP A 209 -5.34 -9.12 -19.39
CA ASP A 209 -4.18 -9.16 -20.27
C ASP A 209 -3.31 -10.39 -19.97
N LEU A 210 -3.18 -10.72 -18.66
CA LEU A 210 -2.45 -11.91 -18.24
C LEU A 210 -3.15 -13.20 -18.72
N ILE A 211 -4.47 -13.27 -18.56
CA ILE A 211 -5.27 -14.40 -19.05
C ILE A 211 -5.18 -14.51 -20.58
N ALA A 212 -5.24 -13.38 -21.29
CA ALA A 212 -5.11 -13.36 -22.74
C ALA A 212 -3.71 -13.79 -23.24
N ALA A 213 -2.66 -13.61 -22.42
CA ALA A 213 -1.31 -14.06 -22.71
C ALA A 213 -1.13 -15.58 -22.52
N MET A 214 -1.95 -16.23 -21.68
CA MET A 214 -1.74 -17.62 -21.28
C MET A 214 -1.74 -18.63 -22.43
N PRO A 215 -2.59 -18.54 -23.48
CA PRO A 215 -2.50 -19.46 -24.62
C PRO A 215 -1.11 -19.54 -25.22
N GLU A 216 -0.51 -18.38 -25.52
CA GLU A 216 0.86 -18.30 -26.08
C GLU A 216 1.91 -18.78 -25.06
N VAL A 217 1.74 -18.48 -23.78
CA VAL A 217 2.65 -18.95 -22.72
C VAL A 217 2.59 -20.48 -22.61
N VAL A 218 1.40 -21.07 -22.58
CA VAL A 218 1.20 -22.54 -22.49
C VAL A 218 1.82 -23.23 -23.72
N GLU A 219 1.56 -22.71 -24.93
CA GLU A 219 2.13 -23.26 -26.18
C GLU A 219 3.65 -23.20 -26.17
N ARG A 220 4.25 -22.03 -25.86
CA ARG A 220 5.71 -21.83 -25.86
C ARG A 220 6.44 -22.62 -24.78
N THR A 221 5.74 -23.07 -23.75
CA THR A 221 6.34 -23.79 -22.63
C THR A 221 5.90 -25.27 -22.55
N ASP A 222 5.33 -25.80 -23.63
CA ASP A 222 4.84 -27.19 -23.70
C ASP A 222 3.95 -27.55 -22.49
N GLY A 223 3.04 -26.66 -22.10
CA GLY A 223 2.10 -26.88 -20.99
C GLY A 223 2.70 -26.71 -19.59
N ARG A 224 3.98 -26.35 -19.45
CA ARG A 224 4.63 -26.25 -18.12
C ARG A 224 4.23 -25.03 -17.31
N ALA A 225 3.58 -24.02 -17.88
CA ALA A 225 3.13 -22.83 -17.17
C ALA A 225 1.74 -23.02 -16.56
N ARG A 226 1.55 -22.62 -15.30
CA ARG A 226 0.24 -22.49 -14.63
C ARG A 226 0.06 -21.09 -14.07
N LEU A 227 -1.14 -20.53 -14.20
CA LEU A 227 -1.51 -19.24 -13.63
C LEU A 227 -2.37 -19.44 -12.38
N LEU A 228 -1.90 -18.95 -11.26
CA LEU A 228 -2.60 -18.90 -9.98
C LEU A 228 -3.11 -17.47 -9.74
N VAL A 229 -4.44 -17.29 -9.71
CA VAL A 229 -5.08 -15.97 -9.55
C VAL A 229 -5.64 -15.85 -8.14
N VAL A 230 -4.94 -15.10 -7.29
CA VAL A 230 -5.37 -14.75 -5.93
C VAL A 230 -6.05 -13.39 -5.95
N GLY A 231 -7.30 -13.35 -5.53
CA GLY A 231 -8.12 -12.15 -5.48
C GLY A 231 -9.54 -12.38 -5.94
N ASP A 232 -10.38 -11.37 -5.72
CA ASP A 232 -11.80 -11.44 -6.05
C ASP A 232 -12.35 -10.09 -6.50
N SER A 233 -13.48 -10.13 -7.19
CA SER A 233 -14.35 -8.98 -7.47
C SER A 233 -15.71 -9.46 -7.99
N TYR A 234 -16.65 -8.55 -8.10
CA TYR A 234 -17.94 -8.83 -8.76
C TYR A 234 -17.81 -9.18 -10.26
N LEU A 235 -16.66 -8.88 -10.89
CA LEU A 235 -16.35 -9.24 -12.28
C LEU A 235 -15.78 -10.65 -12.45
N ARG A 236 -15.48 -11.36 -11.35
CA ARG A 236 -14.86 -12.70 -11.40
C ARG A 236 -15.58 -13.68 -12.34
N PRO A 237 -16.92 -13.83 -12.33
CA PRO A 237 -17.58 -14.76 -13.23
C PRO A 237 -17.35 -14.45 -14.71
N GLN A 238 -17.37 -13.16 -15.07
CA GLN A 238 -17.11 -12.69 -16.45
C GLN A 238 -15.64 -12.95 -16.85
N ILE A 239 -14.70 -12.68 -15.95
CA ILE A 239 -13.28 -12.93 -16.19
C ILE A 239 -13.02 -14.42 -16.37
N MET A 240 -13.60 -15.29 -15.54
CA MET A 240 -13.50 -16.75 -15.67
C MET A 240 -14.09 -17.25 -16.99
N ALA A 241 -15.25 -16.74 -17.39
CA ALA A 241 -15.88 -17.09 -18.66
C ALA A 241 -15.04 -16.66 -19.88
N GLY A 242 -14.23 -15.61 -19.73
CA GLY A 242 -13.32 -15.10 -20.76
C GLY A 242 -12.00 -15.87 -20.90
N VAL A 243 -11.75 -16.91 -20.11
CA VAL A 243 -10.53 -17.72 -20.24
C VAL A 243 -10.57 -18.53 -21.54
N PRO A 244 -9.60 -18.36 -22.45
CA PRO A 244 -9.50 -19.12 -23.70
C PRO A 244 -9.47 -20.65 -23.43
N SER A 245 -10.16 -21.42 -24.25
CA SER A 245 -10.27 -22.87 -24.08
C SER A 245 -8.91 -23.59 -24.02
N SER A 246 -7.96 -23.15 -24.82
CA SER A 246 -6.57 -23.69 -24.87
C SER A 246 -5.76 -23.43 -23.60
N ALA A 247 -6.15 -22.48 -22.74
CA ALA A 247 -5.47 -22.17 -21.50
C ALA A 247 -6.29 -22.54 -20.25
N ARG A 248 -7.51 -23.05 -20.41
CA ARG A 248 -8.46 -23.21 -19.31
C ARG A 248 -7.95 -24.11 -18.19
N GLU A 249 -7.27 -25.20 -18.52
CA GLU A 249 -6.71 -26.15 -17.54
C GLU A 249 -5.49 -25.58 -16.80
N HIS A 250 -4.88 -24.52 -17.34
CA HIS A 250 -3.70 -23.87 -16.80
C HIS A 250 -4.02 -22.62 -15.98
N VAL A 251 -5.29 -22.18 -15.87
CA VAL A 251 -5.69 -20.96 -15.13
C VAL A 251 -6.57 -21.30 -13.94
N HIS A 252 -6.06 -21.06 -12.74
CA HIS A 252 -6.71 -21.42 -11.49
C HIS A 252 -7.09 -20.18 -10.67
N PHE A 253 -8.39 -19.97 -10.45
CA PHE A 253 -8.93 -18.86 -9.64
C PHE A 253 -9.10 -19.30 -8.20
N LEU A 254 -8.29 -18.77 -7.31
CA LEU A 254 -8.25 -19.11 -5.88
C LEU A 254 -9.21 -18.25 -5.04
N GLY A 255 -9.73 -17.17 -5.64
CA GLY A 255 -10.65 -16.26 -4.95
C GLY A 255 -9.96 -15.40 -3.90
N HIS A 256 -10.77 -14.90 -2.97
CA HIS A 256 -10.25 -14.17 -1.80
C HIS A 256 -9.58 -15.16 -0.83
N VAL A 257 -8.34 -14.88 -0.46
CA VAL A 257 -7.58 -15.70 0.51
C VAL A 257 -7.40 -14.93 1.82
N PRO A 258 -7.35 -15.60 2.98
CA PRO A 258 -7.04 -14.98 4.24
C PRO A 258 -5.67 -14.26 4.19
N SER A 259 -5.56 -13.11 4.85
CA SER A 259 -4.29 -12.36 4.90
C SER A 259 -3.15 -13.20 5.49
N ALA A 260 -3.44 -14.09 6.45
CA ALA A 260 -2.45 -14.99 7.05
C ALA A 260 -1.85 -15.99 6.04
N ASP A 261 -2.61 -16.39 5.03
CA ASP A 261 -2.16 -17.35 4.01
C ASP A 261 -1.44 -16.68 2.83
N LEU A 262 -1.52 -15.36 2.71
CA LEU A 262 -0.95 -14.63 1.59
C LEU A 262 0.56 -14.87 1.40
N PRO A 263 1.40 -14.90 2.45
CA PRO A 263 2.82 -15.23 2.30
C PRO A 263 3.06 -16.61 1.69
N ARG A 264 2.22 -17.59 2.04
CA ARG A 264 2.31 -18.95 1.47
C ARG A 264 1.97 -18.97 -0.03
N TRP A 265 1.01 -18.13 -0.47
CA TRP A 265 0.70 -17.98 -1.88
C TRP A 265 1.86 -17.36 -2.65
N TYR A 266 2.51 -16.33 -2.09
CA TYR A 266 3.75 -15.81 -2.70
C TYR A 266 4.84 -16.88 -2.74
N ALA A 267 5.02 -17.69 -1.70
CA ALA A 267 5.97 -18.79 -1.67
C ALA A 267 5.64 -19.91 -2.68
N THR A 268 4.35 -20.08 -3.05
CA THR A 268 3.88 -21.07 -4.03
C THR A 268 4.16 -20.63 -5.48
N GLY A 269 4.17 -19.32 -5.74
CA GLY A 269 4.50 -18.78 -7.06
C GLY A 269 6.00 -18.86 -7.34
N ASP A 270 6.39 -19.21 -8.57
CA ASP A 270 7.77 -19.13 -9.06
C ASP A 270 8.04 -17.77 -9.70
N ILE A 271 7.06 -17.26 -10.42
CA ILE A 271 7.04 -15.96 -11.08
C ILE A 271 5.85 -15.18 -10.57
N PHE A 272 6.08 -13.98 -10.05
CA PHE A 272 5.00 -13.05 -9.72
C PHE A 272 4.74 -12.13 -10.91
N CYS A 273 3.48 -12.01 -11.34
CA CYS A 273 3.10 -11.15 -12.45
C CYS A 273 2.11 -10.07 -12.01
N SER A 274 2.43 -8.80 -12.28
CA SER A 274 1.55 -7.66 -12.06
C SER A 274 1.41 -6.81 -13.33
N PRO A 275 0.43 -7.12 -14.20
CA PRO A 275 0.27 -6.50 -15.52
C PRO A 275 -0.65 -5.28 -15.49
N ALA A 276 -0.58 -4.47 -14.43
CA ALA A 276 -1.44 -3.31 -14.28
C ALA A 276 -1.31 -2.32 -15.47
N THR A 277 -2.44 -1.81 -15.93
CA THR A 277 -2.50 -0.90 -17.08
C THR A 277 -2.27 0.57 -16.71
N GLY A 278 -2.20 0.89 -15.41
CA GLY A 278 -1.95 2.24 -14.90
C GLY A 278 -2.57 2.50 -13.52
N ASN A 279 -2.47 3.75 -13.07
CA ASN A 279 -3.03 4.23 -11.80
C ASN A 279 -2.55 3.48 -10.55
N GLU A 280 -1.36 2.92 -10.60
CA GLU A 280 -0.65 2.40 -9.44
C GLU A 280 0.36 3.45 -8.94
N SER A 281 0.31 3.72 -7.64
CA SER A 281 1.19 4.72 -7.03
C SER A 281 2.54 4.16 -6.64
N PHE A 282 2.59 2.87 -6.32
CA PHE A 282 3.78 2.24 -5.78
C PHE A 282 3.89 0.76 -6.22
N GLY A 283 2.92 -0.07 -5.88
CA GLY A 283 2.94 -1.50 -6.17
C GLY A 283 3.44 -2.33 -4.98
N ILE A 284 2.74 -2.25 -3.84
CA ILE A 284 3.06 -3.03 -2.63
C ILE A 284 3.21 -4.51 -2.97
N VAL A 285 2.36 -5.07 -3.84
CA VAL A 285 2.40 -6.47 -4.26
C VAL A 285 3.72 -6.88 -4.93
N LEU A 286 4.41 -5.93 -5.60
CA LEU A 286 5.74 -6.19 -6.16
C LEU A 286 6.77 -6.38 -5.06
N VAL A 287 6.73 -5.49 -4.05
CA VAL A 287 7.65 -5.56 -2.92
C VAL A 287 7.41 -6.81 -2.08
N GLU A 288 6.14 -7.22 -1.89
CA GLU A 288 5.78 -8.48 -1.23
C GLU A 288 6.35 -9.70 -1.98
N ALA A 289 6.19 -9.74 -3.31
CA ALA A 289 6.75 -10.79 -4.15
C ALA A 289 8.29 -10.83 -4.11
N MET A 290 8.92 -9.68 -4.22
CA MET A 290 10.38 -9.53 -4.08
C MET A 290 10.85 -9.97 -2.68
N ALA A 291 10.14 -9.58 -1.63
CA ALA A 291 10.42 -9.98 -0.26
C ALA A 291 10.28 -11.50 -0.07
N ALA A 292 9.30 -12.13 -0.71
CA ALA A 292 9.15 -13.58 -0.74
C ALA A 292 10.18 -14.30 -1.64
N GLY A 293 11.09 -13.57 -2.29
CA GLY A 293 12.11 -14.13 -3.17
C GLY A 293 11.53 -14.69 -4.46
N ARG A 294 10.55 -14.00 -5.07
CA ARG A 294 9.97 -14.40 -6.36
C ARG A 294 10.51 -13.53 -7.50
N ALA A 295 10.70 -14.14 -8.67
CA ALA A 295 11.01 -13.38 -9.86
C ALA A 295 9.80 -12.54 -10.27
N VAL A 296 10.00 -11.25 -10.53
CA VAL A 296 8.91 -10.31 -10.82
C VAL A 296 8.84 -10.00 -12.31
N VAL A 297 7.64 -10.09 -12.87
CA VAL A 297 7.27 -9.55 -14.19
C VAL A 297 6.20 -8.48 -13.97
N CYS A 298 6.41 -7.28 -14.47
CA CYS A 298 5.42 -6.22 -14.29
C CYS A 298 5.37 -5.26 -15.48
N SER A 299 4.25 -4.55 -15.59
CA SER A 299 4.08 -3.51 -16.61
C SER A 299 5.03 -2.34 -16.40
N ASP A 300 5.43 -1.70 -17.50
CA ASP A 300 6.17 -0.45 -17.49
C ASP A 300 5.25 0.74 -17.22
N ILE A 301 4.99 0.98 -15.93
CA ILE A 301 4.20 2.13 -15.47
C ILE A 301 4.98 2.92 -14.43
N PRO A 302 4.76 4.25 -14.34
CA PRO A 302 5.54 5.13 -13.45
C PRO A 302 5.57 4.69 -11.99
N GLY A 303 4.44 4.20 -11.46
CA GLY A 303 4.37 3.73 -10.06
C GLY A 303 5.27 2.52 -9.80
N TYR A 304 5.34 1.58 -10.74
CA TYR A 304 6.19 0.39 -10.59
C TYR A 304 7.68 0.69 -10.74
N ARG A 305 8.03 1.68 -11.58
CA ARG A 305 9.41 2.17 -11.72
C ARG A 305 9.99 2.74 -10.42
N THR A 306 9.17 3.07 -9.44
CA THR A 306 9.67 3.49 -8.12
C THR A 306 10.15 2.30 -7.26
N VAL A 307 9.69 1.11 -7.56
CA VAL A 307 10.01 -0.15 -6.86
C VAL A 307 11.09 -0.93 -7.60
N VAL A 308 10.89 -1.15 -8.91
CA VAL A 308 11.72 -2.06 -9.71
C VAL A 308 12.74 -1.32 -10.58
N THR A 309 13.87 -1.98 -10.82
CA THR A 309 14.88 -1.60 -11.81
C THR A 309 14.87 -2.63 -12.93
N PRO A 310 14.41 -2.27 -14.14
CA PRO A 310 14.28 -3.21 -15.25
C PRO A 310 15.58 -3.96 -15.58
N GLY A 311 15.44 -5.27 -15.80
CA GLY A 311 16.54 -6.15 -16.14
C GLY A 311 17.47 -6.52 -14.97
N ARG A 312 17.40 -5.81 -13.86
CA ARG A 312 18.19 -6.06 -12.65
C ARG A 312 17.42 -6.91 -11.62
N ASP A 313 16.25 -6.45 -11.21
CA ASP A 313 15.44 -7.06 -10.16
C ASP A 313 14.00 -7.40 -10.59
N ALA A 314 13.64 -7.04 -11.83
CA ALA A 314 12.38 -7.41 -12.46
C ALA A 314 12.50 -7.43 -13.99
N VAL A 315 11.63 -8.19 -14.64
CA VAL A 315 11.35 -8.07 -16.08
C VAL A 315 10.18 -7.12 -16.25
N VAL A 316 10.35 -6.12 -17.12
CA VAL A 316 9.33 -5.08 -17.34
C VAL A 316 8.91 -5.12 -18.82
N PHE A 317 7.61 -5.01 -19.08
CA PHE A 317 7.03 -5.00 -20.42
C PHE A 317 6.08 -3.81 -20.60
N PRO A 318 5.82 -3.33 -21.84
CA PRO A 318 4.90 -2.23 -22.09
C PRO A 318 3.49 -2.56 -21.61
N ALA A 319 2.85 -1.65 -20.84
CA ALA A 319 1.51 -1.87 -20.32
C ALA A 319 0.49 -2.11 -21.46
N GLY A 320 -0.32 -3.17 -21.33
CA GLY A 320 -1.30 -3.59 -22.34
C GLY A 320 -0.72 -4.36 -23.53
N ASP A 321 0.61 -4.56 -23.62
CA ASP A 321 1.24 -5.37 -24.67
C ASP A 321 1.21 -6.86 -24.28
N VAL A 322 0.09 -7.53 -24.63
CA VAL A 322 -0.12 -8.95 -24.34
C VAL A 322 0.96 -9.86 -24.96
N PRO A 323 1.38 -9.67 -26.23
CA PRO A 323 2.48 -10.45 -26.80
C PRO A 323 3.83 -10.25 -26.08
N ALA A 324 4.16 -9.03 -25.64
CA ALA A 324 5.38 -8.80 -24.85
C ALA A 324 5.30 -9.46 -23.47
N LEU A 325 4.13 -9.45 -22.83
CA LEU A 325 3.86 -10.16 -21.58
C LEU A 325 4.05 -11.66 -21.75
N ALA A 326 3.45 -12.25 -22.80
CA ALA A 326 3.60 -13.68 -23.10
C ALA A 326 5.07 -14.08 -23.30
N ARG A 327 5.82 -13.32 -24.10
CA ARG A 327 7.26 -13.55 -24.29
C ARG A 327 8.04 -13.46 -22.98
N ALA A 328 7.78 -12.43 -22.15
CA ALA A 328 8.47 -12.25 -20.87
C ALA A 328 8.24 -13.42 -19.92
N LEU A 329 7.00 -13.90 -19.81
CA LEU A 329 6.64 -15.04 -18.97
C LEU A 329 7.25 -16.33 -19.50
N SER A 330 7.11 -16.65 -20.79
CA SER A 330 7.66 -17.86 -21.41
C SER A 330 9.17 -17.95 -21.20
N GLN A 331 9.91 -16.85 -21.46
CA GLN A 331 11.35 -16.78 -21.23
C GLN A 331 11.75 -17.08 -19.78
N LEU A 332 10.96 -16.66 -18.79
CA LEU A 332 11.26 -16.96 -17.40
C LEU A 332 10.85 -18.37 -16.98
N VAL A 333 9.80 -18.93 -17.57
CA VAL A 333 9.45 -20.35 -17.38
C VAL A 333 10.59 -21.23 -17.85
N GLU A 334 11.17 -20.93 -19.01
CA GLU A 334 12.28 -21.68 -19.63
C GLU A 334 13.66 -21.47 -18.97
N ALA A 335 13.84 -20.40 -18.19
CA ALA A 335 15.14 -20.00 -17.65
C ALA A 335 15.16 -19.95 -16.11
N PRO A 336 15.18 -21.12 -15.40
CA PRO A 336 15.17 -21.17 -13.94
C PRO A 336 16.33 -20.43 -13.29
N GLU A 337 17.51 -20.45 -13.87
CA GLU A 337 18.66 -19.68 -13.35
C GLU A 337 18.44 -18.16 -13.44
N ARG A 338 17.82 -17.69 -14.53
CA ARG A 338 17.47 -16.27 -14.67
C ARG A 338 16.40 -15.88 -13.63
N ARG A 339 15.41 -16.76 -13.39
CA ARG A 339 14.44 -16.56 -12.30
C ARG A 339 15.15 -16.40 -10.97
N GLY A 340 16.07 -17.30 -10.63
CA GLY A 340 16.86 -17.26 -9.40
C GLY A 340 17.62 -15.94 -9.22
N ARG A 341 18.35 -15.49 -10.26
CA ARG A 341 19.08 -14.21 -10.21
C ARG A 341 18.16 -13.00 -9.99
N LEU A 342 17.03 -12.96 -10.68
CA LEU A 342 16.04 -11.87 -10.51
C LEU A 342 15.40 -11.89 -9.11
N ALA A 343 15.06 -13.08 -8.61
CA ALA A 343 14.49 -13.26 -7.28
C ALA A 343 15.46 -12.80 -6.18
N GLU A 344 16.73 -13.15 -6.29
CA GLU A 344 17.76 -12.73 -5.35
C GLU A 344 17.98 -11.20 -5.38
N ALA A 345 18.09 -10.61 -6.56
CA ALA A 345 18.22 -9.17 -6.73
C ALA A 345 16.97 -8.44 -6.21
N GLY A 346 15.77 -8.96 -6.49
CA GLY A 346 14.50 -8.46 -5.97
C GLY A 346 14.45 -8.53 -4.45
N ARG A 347 14.88 -9.64 -3.83
CA ARG A 347 14.93 -9.76 -2.37
C ARG A 347 15.84 -8.71 -1.75
N ARG A 348 17.04 -8.48 -2.29
CA ARG A 348 17.92 -7.39 -1.82
C ARG A 348 17.24 -6.03 -1.93
N ARG A 349 16.55 -5.77 -3.03
CA ARG A 349 15.79 -4.52 -3.23
C ARG A 349 14.66 -4.37 -2.22
N ALA A 350 13.90 -5.45 -1.91
CA ALA A 350 12.81 -5.44 -0.96
C ALA A 350 13.24 -5.06 0.47
N LEU A 351 14.46 -5.41 0.88
CA LEU A 351 15.00 -5.05 2.20
C LEU A 351 15.12 -3.53 2.39
N GLU A 352 15.28 -2.77 1.30
CA GLU A 352 15.30 -1.30 1.37
C GLU A 352 13.92 -0.71 1.74
N PHE A 353 12.85 -1.50 1.57
CA PHE A 353 11.47 -1.17 1.92
C PHE A 353 11.01 -1.81 3.23
N ALA A 354 11.90 -2.42 4.02
CA ALA A 354 11.54 -3.01 5.30
C ALA A 354 10.97 -1.96 6.27
N TRP A 355 9.89 -2.30 6.98
CA TRP A 355 9.19 -1.38 7.88
C TRP A 355 10.10 -0.64 8.86
N PRO A 356 11.12 -1.25 9.50
CA PRO A 356 12.00 -0.53 10.40
C PRO A 356 12.63 0.72 9.77
N SER A 357 13.22 0.60 8.58
CA SER A 357 13.83 1.74 7.87
C SER A 357 12.81 2.78 7.41
N ILE A 358 11.60 2.35 7.04
CA ILE A 358 10.53 3.26 6.63
C ILE A 358 10.03 4.06 7.82
N VAL A 359 9.85 3.42 8.98
CA VAL A 359 9.35 4.10 10.19
C VAL A 359 10.39 5.07 10.76
N ASP A 360 11.70 4.79 10.69
CA ASP A 360 12.74 5.76 11.05
C ASP A 360 12.55 7.10 10.34
N ARG A 361 12.28 7.05 9.04
CA ARG A 361 12.04 8.24 8.21
C ARG A 361 10.72 8.93 8.56
N ILE A 362 9.66 8.16 8.84
CA ILE A 362 8.36 8.72 9.25
C ILE A 362 8.48 9.41 10.61
N GLU A 363 9.17 8.81 11.58
CA GLU A 363 9.41 9.40 12.89
C GLU A 363 10.23 10.71 12.80
N GLN A 364 11.17 10.77 11.85
CA GLN A 364 11.88 12.02 11.59
C GLN A 364 10.91 13.12 11.13
N VAL A 365 10.00 12.82 10.21
CA VAL A 365 8.97 13.78 9.79
C VAL A 365 8.08 14.20 10.97
N TYR A 366 7.75 13.28 11.88
CA TYR A 366 6.99 13.62 13.10
C TYR A 366 7.75 14.62 13.99
N ARG A 367 9.05 14.39 14.24
CA ARG A 367 9.89 15.29 15.03
C ARG A 367 10.00 16.68 14.39
N GLU A 368 10.21 16.74 13.07
CA GLU A 368 10.28 17.98 12.33
C GLU A 368 8.95 18.73 12.31
N ALA A 369 7.83 18.02 12.15
CA ALA A 369 6.49 18.59 12.20
C ALA A 369 6.20 19.20 13.59
N ALA A 370 6.59 18.51 14.66
CA ALA A 370 6.48 19.01 16.03
C ALA A 370 7.32 20.29 16.24
N GLY A 371 8.55 20.32 15.72
CA GLY A 371 9.41 21.50 15.76
C GLY A 371 8.82 22.69 15.00
N ARG A 372 8.32 22.47 13.77
CA ARG A 372 7.65 23.51 12.97
C ARG A 372 6.42 24.07 13.68
N ARG A 373 5.61 23.20 14.29
CA ARG A 373 4.42 23.62 15.03
C ARG A 373 4.76 24.42 16.28
N ALA A 374 5.76 23.98 17.06
CA ALA A 374 6.25 24.71 18.24
C ALA A 374 6.74 26.13 17.88
N ALA A 375 7.49 26.28 16.79
CA ALA A 375 7.96 27.57 16.31
C ALA A 375 6.80 28.52 15.92
N VAL A 376 5.73 27.99 15.34
CA VAL A 376 4.53 28.79 14.97
C VAL A 376 3.74 29.22 16.22
N VAL A 377 3.68 28.38 17.25
CA VAL A 377 2.86 28.63 18.47
C VAL A 377 3.68 29.37 19.56
N GLY A 378 4.98 29.53 19.39
CA GLY A 378 5.87 30.23 20.34
C GLY A 378 6.12 29.43 21.63
N VAL A 379 5.90 28.11 21.63
CA VAL A 379 6.16 27.21 22.77
C VAL A 379 7.51 26.51 22.55
N PRO A 380 8.48 26.59 23.50
CA PRO A 380 9.73 25.86 23.36
C PRO A 380 9.45 24.34 23.30
N ALA A 381 10.15 23.63 22.40
CA ALA A 381 10.07 22.17 22.27
C ALA A 381 10.42 21.53 23.64
N LYS A 382 9.56 20.63 24.13
CA LYS A 382 9.87 19.82 25.32
C LYS A 382 11.17 19.03 25.04
N GLY A 383 12.27 19.42 25.71
CA GLY A 383 13.54 18.74 25.61
C GLY A 383 13.40 17.29 26.01
N GLY A 384 13.96 16.38 25.21
CA GLY A 384 14.06 14.98 25.58
C GLY A 384 14.82 14.88 26.91
N SER A 385 14.27 14.18 27.87
CA SER A 385 14.89 13.90 29.16
C SER A 385 16.19 13.14 28.92
N GLY A 386 17.32 13.88 28.99
CA GLY A 386 18.63 13.29 29.08
C GLY A 386 18.72 12.47 30.38
N VAL A 387 19.17 11.25 30.26
CA VAL A 387 19.53 10.37 31.37
C VAL A 387 20.67 11.09 32.14
N PRO A 388 20.55 11.29 33.47
CA PRO A 388 21.66 11.81 34.24
C PRO A 388 22.78 10.77 34.25
N GLY A 389 23.96 11.14 33.72
CA GLY A 389 25.17 10.35 33.86
C GLY A 389 25.54 10.24 35.34
N GLU A 390 25.77 9.03 35.80
CA GLU A 390 26.41 8.74 37.12
C GLU A 390 27.78 9.36 37.12
N ALA A 391 27.95 10.35 37.99
CA ALA A 391 29.27 10.85 38.36
C ALA A 391 29.92 9.87 39.30
N GLY A 392 30.96 9.17 38.84
CA GLY A 392 31.82 8.33 39.65
C GLY A 392 32.51 9.16 40.76
N SER A 393 32.34 8.75 42.00
CA SER A 393 33.08 9.21 43.14
C SER A 393 34.34 8.35 43.24
N ALA A 394 35.50 8.98 43.06
CA ALA A 394 36.78 8.46 43.50
C ALA A 394 37.13 9.12 44.84
N ALA A 395 37.23 8.34 45.87
CA ALA A 395 38.13 8.50 47.02
C ALA A 395 38.20 7.18 47.80
#